data_3f21ce1b4bbe8188541e7a0e057ce76d
#
_entry.id   3f21ce1b4bbe8188541e7a0e057ce76d
#
_cell.length_a   1.000
_cell.length_b   1.000
_cell.length_c   1.000
_cell.angle_alpha   90.00
_cell.angle_beta   90.00
_cell.angle_gamma   90.00
#
_symmetry.space_group_name_H-M   'P 1'
#
loop_
_entity.id
_entity.type
_entity.pdbx_description
1 polymer ?
#
loop_
_entity_poly.entity_id
_entity_poly.type
_entity_poly.pdbx_seq_one_letter_code
_entity_poly.pdbx_strand_id
1 'polypeptide(L)'
;MRARGIATDADARKCQQECGARCCRYITVILPAPRSKWDLDEWGWFLAHEGISIYFAGRRWRMEMRLRCRYLNHRNACTIYGQRPEVCRFYSQEFCEFSRRSKHLHHFDSKEEFDRWRQKKERDRRKRNHRAGAARSSEAPAGRRKARAA
;
A
#
# COMPACT_ATOMS: atom_id res chain seq x y z
N MET A 1 23.11 -3.77 -12.62
CA MET A 1 21.72 -4.14 -12.96
C MET A 1 21.65 -5.64 -13.15
N ARG A 2 20.95 -6.40 -12.31
CA ARG A 2 20.78 -7.85 -12.54
C ARG A 2 19.83 -8.04 -13.72
N ALA A 3 20.23 -8.84 -14.70
CA ALA A 3 19.38 -9.24 -15.82
C ALA A 3 18.12 -9.90 -15.26
N ARG A 4 16.94 -9.27 -15.47
CA ARG A 4 15.65 -9.83 -15.08
C ARG A 4 15.34 -10.92 -16.10
N GLY A 5 15.20 -12.16 -15.64
CA GLY A 5 14.87 -13.30 -16.50
C GLY A 5 13.55 -13.04 -17.25
N ILE A 6 13.56 -13.30 -18.55
CA ILE A 6 12.35 -13.26 -19.38
C ILE A 6 11.50 -14.47 -19.01
N ALA A 7 10.19 -14.27 -18.78
CA ALA A 7 9.28 -15.35 -18.46
C ALA A 7 9.20 -16.39 -19.59
N THR A 8 9.38 -17.65 -19.25
CA THR A 8 9.43 -18.81 -20.16
C THR A 8 8.04 -19.45 -20.37
N ASP A 9 7.95 -20.42 -21.28
CA ASP A 9 6.72 -21.22 -21.46
C ASP A 9 6.41 -22.07 -20.23
N ALA A 10 7.41 -22.47 -19.44
CA ALA A 10 7.22 -23.13 -18.17
C ALA A 10 6.54 -22.19 -17.15
N ASP A 11 6.93 -20.92 -17.13
CA ASP A 11 6.28 -19.88 -16.33
C ASP A 11 4.83 -19.67 -16.76
N ALA A 12 4.55 -19.73 -18.07
CA ALA A 12 3.19 -19.63 -18.58
C ALA A 12 2.28 -20.76 -18.07
N ARG A 13 2.75 -21.99 -18.10
CA ARG A 13 1.98 -23.16 -17.60
C ARG A 13 1.68 -23.03 -16.10
N LYS A 14 2.68 -22.67 -15.31
CA LYS A 14 2.50 -22.46 -13.87
C LYS A 14 1.50 -21.35 -13.57
N CYS A 15 1.56 -20.24 -14.30
CA CYS A 15 0.59 -19.16 -14.18
C CYS A 15 -0.83 -19.62 -14.48
N GLN A 16 -1.03 -20.46 -15.49
CA GLN A 16 -2.34 -20.95 -15.90
C GLN A 16 -2.92 -21.97 -14.93
N GLN A 17 -2.12 -22.94 -14.53
CA GLN A 17 -2.57 -24.14 -13.79
C GLN A 17 -2.57 -23.95 -12.29
N GLU A 18 -1.54 -23.33 -11.73
CA GLU A 18 -1.36 -23.22 -10.29
C GLU A 18 -1.90 -21.93 -9.70
N CYS A 19 -1.56 -20.77 -10.29
CA CYS A 19 -1.94 -19.49 -9.71
C CYS A 19 -3.20 -18.86 -10.33
N GLY A 20 -3.74 -19.40 -11.41
CA GLY A 20 -4.92 -18.89 -12.10
C GLY A 20 -4.72 -17.49 -12.68
N ALA A 21 -3.48 -17.15 -13.08
CA ALA A 21 -3.09 -15.89 -13.70
C ALA A 21 -3.49 -14.65 -12.85
N ARG A 22 -3.22 -14.68 -11.55
CA ARG A 22 -3.61 -13.60 -10.60
C ARG A 22 -3.16 -12.22 -11.04
N CYS A 23 -1.89 -12.06 -11.48
CA CYS A 23 -1.35 -10.78 -11.96
C CYS A 23 -2.08 -10.21 -13.19
N CYS A 24 -2.88 -11.02 -13.89
CA CYS A 24 -3.77 -10.57 -14.98
C CYS A 24 -5.17 -10.17 -14.50
N ARG A 25 -5.41 -10.18 -13.18
CA ARG A 25 -6.72 -9.93 -12.57
C ARG A 25 -6.75 -8.68 -11.70
N TYR A 26 -5.65 -7.97 -11.61
CA TYR A 26 -5.54 -6.68 -10.94
C TYR A 26 -4.45 -5.83 -11.58
N ILE A 27 -4.50 -4.55 -11.30
CA ILE A 27 -3.40 -3.61 -11.55
C ILE A 27 -3.05 -2.90 -10.25
N THR A 28 -1.79 -2.50 -10.11
CA THR A 28 -1.32 -1.78 -8.94
C THR A 28 -0.68 -0.46 -9.36
N VAL A 29 -1.05 0.61 -8.69
CA VAL A 29 -0.45 1.93 -8.84
C VAL A 29 0.19 2.38 -7.53
N ILE A 30 1.27 3.16 -7.63
CA ILE A 30 1.91 3.77 -6.46
C ILE A 30 1.11 5.01 -6.09
N LEU A 31 0.73 5.10 -4.80
CA LEU A 31 0.11 6.28 -4.23
C LEU A 31 1.17 7.13 -3.52
N PRO A 32 1.11 8.46 -3.62
CA PRO A 32 1.85 9.33 -2.72
C PRO A 32 1.39 9.11 -1.28
N ALA A 33 2.32 9.24 -0.32
CA ALA A 33 1.93 9.18 1.10
C ALA A 33 0.96 10.32 1.42
N PRO A 34 -0.14 10.08 2.14
CA PRO A 34 -1.13 11.11 2.44
C PRO A 34 -0.52 12.15 3.39
N ARG A 35 -0.61 13.42 3.03
CA ARG A 35 -0.05 14.56 3.79
C ARG A 35 -1.12 15.45 4.38
N SER A 36 -2.33 15.41 3.84
CA SER A 36 -3.45 16.27 4.20
C SER A 36 -4.67 15.44 4.60
N LYS A 37 -5.67 16.13 5.20
CA LYS A 37 -6.98 15.53 5.43
C LYS A 37 -7.66 15.16 4.11
N TRP A 38 -7.46 16.01 3.09
CA TRP A 38 -8.01 15.77 1.75
C TRP A 38 -7.49 14.46 1.15
N ASP A 39 -6.17 14.20 1.19
CA ASP A 39 -5.59 12.96 0.67
C ASP A 39 -6.17 11.72 1.38
N LEU A 40 -6.39 11.84 2.70
CA LEU A 40 -7.01 10.76 3.48
C LEU A 40 -8.49 10.55 3.12
N ASP A 41 -9.22 11.61 2.81
CA ASP A 41 -10.62 11.53 2.39
C ASP A 41 -10.71 10.94 0.97
N GLU A 42 -9.78 11.31 0.07
CA GLU A 42 -9.65 10.72 -1.27
C GLU A 42 -9.39 9.20 -1.18
N TRP A 43 -8.49 8.76 -0.30
CA TRP A 43 -8.26 7.33 -0.10
C TRP A 43 -9.50 6.61 0.45
N GLY A 44 -10.24 7.26 1.34
CA GLY A 44 -11.53 6.74 1.80
C GLY A 44 -12.55 6.61 0.68
N TRP A 45 -12.53 7.55 -0.27
CA TRP A 45 -13.36 7.49 -1.46
C TRP A 45 -12.94 6.34 -2.39
N PHE A 46 -11.65 6.14 -2.65
CA PHE A 46 -11.17 4.97 -3.41
C PHE A 46 -11.67 3.66 -2.78
N LEU A 47 -11.50 3.52 -1.46
CA LEU A 47 -11.87 2.31 -0.71
C LEU A 47 -13.39 2.11 -0.54
N ALA A 48 -14.20 3.09 -0.92
CA ALA A 48 -15.65 2.93 -1.01
C ALA A 48 -16.09 2.17 -2.28
N HIS A 49 -15.17 1.91 -3.21
CA HIS A 49 -15.44 1.17 -4.43
C HIS A 49 -15.04 -0.29 -4.29
N GLU A 50 -15.91 -1.20 -4.75
CA GLU A 50 -15.60 -2.63 -4.77
C GLU A 50 -14.37 -2.92 -5.64
N GLY A 51 -13.55 -3.86 -5.17
CA GLY A 51 -12.35 -4.27 -5.88
C GLY A 51 -11.16 -3.32 -5.74
N ILE A 52 -11.26 -2.29 -4.91
CA ILE A 52 -10.13 -1.43 -4.55
C ILE A 52 -9.60 -1.84 -3.18
N SER A 53 -8.28 -1.96 -3.08
CA SER A 53 -7.56 -2.08 -1.81
C SER A 53 -6.36 -1.14 -1.79
N ILE A 54 -6.00 -0.68 -0.60
CA ILE A 54 -4.80 0.16 -0.39
C ILE A 54 -3.91 -0.52 0.63
N TYR A 55 -2.61 -0.63 0.32
CA TYR A 55 -1.66 -1.29 1.21
C TYR A 55 -0.29 -0.61 1.20
N PHE A 56 0.48 -0.85 2.27
CA PHE A 56 1.86 -0.36 2.41
C PHE A 56 2.84 -1.52 2.29
N ALA A 57 3.62 -1.54 1.21
CA ALA A 57 4.64 -2.54 0.95
C ALA A 57 5.87 -1.91 0.28
N GLY A 58 7.06 -2.43 0.62
CA GLY A 58 8.31 -1.95 0.03
C GLY A 58 8.55 -0.45 0.26
N ARG A 59 8.16 0.09 1.41
CA ARG A 59 8.25 1.52 1.79
C ARG A 59 7.38 2.46 0.94
N ARG A 60 6.36 1.94 0.24
CA ARG A 60 5.46 2.73 -0.60
C ARG A 60 4.01 2.33 -0.37
N TRP A 61 3.14 3.30 -0.45
CA TRP A 61 1.71 3.06 -0.54
C TRP A 61 1.34 2.65 -1.95
N ARG A 62 0.43 1.73 -2.06
CA ARG A 62 -0.06 1.18 -3.33
C ARG A 62 -1.57 1.04 -3.27
N MET A 63 -2.21 1.32 -4.39
CA MET A 63 -3.60 0.97 -4.62
C MET A 63 -3.65 -0.19 -5.61
N GLU A 64 -4.35 -1.23 -5.25
CA GLU A 64 -4.68 -2.36 -6.12
C GLU A 64 -6.11 -2.21 -6.59
N MET A 65 -6.32 -2.42 -7.87
CA MET A 65 -7.64 -2.42 -8.51
C MET A 65 -7.86 -3.78 -9.14
N ARG A 66 -8.90 -4.50 -8.75
CA ARG A 66 -9.27 -5.80 -9.31
C ARG A 66 -9.89 -5.61 -10.69
N LEU A 67 -9.06 -5.72 -11.70
CA LEU A 67 -9.42 -5.53 -13.11
C LEU A 67 -8.89 -6.70 -13.92
N ARG A 68 -9.78 -7.40 -14.60
CA ARG A 68 -9.37 -8.50 -15.47
C ARG A 68 -8.74 -8.00 -16.75
N CYS A 69 -7.55 -8.51 -17.10
CA CYS A 69 -6.92 -8.24 -18.38
C CYS A 69 -7.79 -8.74 -19.55
N ARG A 70 -7.98 -7.92 -20.58
CA ARG A 70 -8.78 -8.26 -21.77
C ARG A 70 -8.20 -9.43 -22.56
N TYR A 71 -6.89 -9.64 -22.47
CA TYR A 71 -6.19 -10.72 -23.17
C TYR A 71 -6.10 -12.02 -22.36
N LEU A 72 -6.74 -12.08 -21.21
CA LEU A 72 -6.83 -13.31 -20.41
C LEU A 72 -8.06 -14.10 -20.86
N ASN A 73 -7.86 -15.29 -21.46
CA ASN A 73 -8.95 -16.16 -21.87
C ASN A 73 -9.56 -16.96 -20.67
N HIS A 74 -10.57 -17.78 -20.96
CA HIS A 74 -11.25 -18.60 -19.94
C HIS A 74 -10.38 -19.71 -19.35
N ARG A 75 -9.29 -20.10 -20.04
CA ARG A 75 -8.31 -21.08 -19.56
C ARG A 75 -7.14 -20.47 -18.81
N ASN A 76 -7.26 -19.20 -18.36
CA ASN A 76 -6.20 -18.42 -17.71
C ASN A 76 -4.93 -18.24 -18.57
N ALA A 77 -5.05 -18.35 -19.88
CA ALA A 77 -3.94 -18.14 -20.82
C ALA A 77 -4.01 -16.73 -21.42
N CYS A 78 -2.82 -16.13 -21.59
CA CYS A 78 -2.66 -14.85 -22.28
C CYS A 78 -2.71 -15.07 -23.79
N THR A 79 -3.69 -14.46 -24.49
CA THR A 79 -3.84 -14.61 -25.94
C THR A 79 -2.78 -13.86 -26.76
N ILE A 80 -2.06 -12.93 -26.13
CA ILE A 80 -0.96 -12.18 -26.75
C ILE A 80 0.40 -12.51 -26.09
N TYR A 81 0.61 -13.75 -25.64
CA TYR A 81 1.77 -14.13 -24.82
C TYR A 81 3.11 -13.67 -25.41
N GLY A 82 3.33 -13.85 -26.71
CA GLY A 82 4.55 -13.41 -27.41
C GLY A 82 4.67 -11.88 -27.59
N GLN A 83 3.56 -11.17 -27.54
CA GLN A 83 3.46 -9.72 -27.77
C GLN A 83 3.10 -8.94 -26.51
N ARG A 84 3.30 -9.55 -25.32
CA ARG A 84 2.98 -8.91 -24.05
C ARG A 84 3.74 -7.60 -23.87
N PRO A 85 3.14 -6.61 -23.21
CA PRO A 85 3.86 -5.44 -22.72
C PRO A 85 5.09 -5.83 -21.90
N GLU A 86 6.10 -4.98 -21.92
CA GLU A 86 7.37 -5.24 -21.24
C GLU A 86 7.21 -5.52 -19.75
N VAL A 87 6.33 -4.79 -19.07
CA VAL A 87 5.99 -5.02 -17.66
C VAL A 87 5.51 -6.46 -17.40
N CYS A 88 4.76 -7.06 -18.34
CA CYS A 88 4.31 -8.45 -18.22
C CYS A 88 5.41 -9.46 -18.51
N ARG A 89 6.40 -9.11 -19.37
CA ARG A 89 7.55 -9.98 -19.68
C ARG A 89 8.55 -10.05 -18.55
N PHE A 90 8.71 -8.96 -17.79
CA PHE A 90 9.62 -8.90 -16.64
C PHE A 90 9.03 -9.51 -15.37
N TYR A 91 7.80 -9.98 -15.41
CA TYR A 91 7.16 -10.66 -14.28
C TYR A 91 7.57 -12.13 -14.27
N SER A 92 8.74 -12.43 -13.70
CA SER A 92 9.25 -13.79 -13.55
C SER A 92 8.69 -14.46 -12.28
N GLN A 93 8.82 -15.81 -12.18
CA GLN A 93 8.42 -16.57 -10.99
C GLN A 93 9.11 -16.08 -9.71
N GLU A 94 10.35 -15.59 -9.79
CA GLU A 94 11.10 -15.06 -8.65
C GLU A 94 10.43 -13.82 -8.03
N PHE A 95 9.71 -13.06 -8.82
CA PHE A 95 9.02 -11.84 -8.41
C PHE A 95 7.51 -12.01 -8.35
N CYS A 96 7.01 -13.23 -8.55
CA CYS A 96 5.60 -13.55 -8.51
C CYS A 96 5.07 -13.45 -7.07
N GLU A 97 4.03 -12.64 -6.86
CA GLU A 97 3.39 -12.47 -5.55
C GLU A 97 2.75 -13.77 -5.03
N PHE A 98 2.35 -14.67 -5.94
CA PHE A 98 1.87 -15.99 -5.57
C PHE A 98 2.97 -16.85 -4.95
N SER A 99 4.21 -16.77 -5.46
CA SER A 99 5.38 -17.48 -4.95
C SER A 99 6.01 -16.79 -3.73
N ARG A 100 5.79 -15.49 -3.58
CA ARG A 100 6.29 -14.68 -2.46
C ARG A 100 5.12 -14.09 -1.69
N ARG A 101 4.92 -14.55 -0.46
CA ARG A 101 4.02 -13.87 0.49
C ARG A 101 4.60 -12.50 0.84
N SER A 102 4.11 -11.47 0.17
CA SER A 102 4.41 -10.08 0.49
C SER A 102 3.81 -9.74 1.86
N LYS A 103 4.66 -9.41 2.84
CA LYS A 103 4.17 -8.90 4.13
C LYS A 103 3.78 -7.44 3.95
N HIS A 104 2.50 -7.15 4.02
CA HIS A 104 2.00 -5.78 4.07
C HIS A 104 2.02 -5.28 5.51
N LEU A 105 2.57 -4.08 5.74
CA LEU A 105 2.54 -3.43 7.05
C LEU A 105 1.15 -2.88 7.38
N HIS A 106 0.45 -2.43 6.36
CA HIS A 106 -0.95 -1.98 6.40
C HIS A 106 -1.63 -2.50 5.16
N HIS A 107 -2.86 -2.94 5.30
CA HIS A 107 -3.72 -3.38 4.21
C HIS A 107 -5.16 -3.05 4.54
N PHE A 108 -5.86 -2.41 3.62
CA PHE A 108 -7.24 -1.98 3.75
C PHE A 108 -8.00 -2.45 2.53
N ASP A 109 -8.98 -3.31 2.74
CA ASP A 109 -9.90 -3.80 1.71
C ASP A 109 -11.22 -3.03 1.71
N SER A 110 -11.43 -2.15 2.68
CA SER A 110 -12.64 -1.35 2.78
C SER A 110 -12.40 0.01 3.44
N LYS A 111 -13.34 0.92 3.19
CA LYS A 111 -13.37 2.24 3.82
C LYS A 111 -13.46 2.15 5.34
N GLU A 112 -14.23 1.21 5.87
CA GLU A 112 -14.44 1.02 7.30
C GLU A 112 -13.14 0.61 8.03
N GLU A 113 -12.32 -0.27 7.42
CA GLU A 113 -11.01 -0.64 7.96
C GLU A 113 -10.06 0.56 8.00
N PHE A 114 -10.06 1.32 6.93
CA PHE A 114 -9.26 2.53 6.83
C PHE A 114 -9.68 3.60 7.83
N ASP A 115 -10.98 3.83 8.00
CA ASP A 115 -11.50 4.80 8.96
C ASP A 115 -11.18 4.41 10.41
N ARG A 116 -11.26 3.11 10.76
CA ARG A 116 -10.80 2.61 12.07
C ARG A 116 -9.31 2.88 12.31
N TRP A 117 -8.49 2.67 11.29
CA TRP A 117 -7.05 2.97 11.36
C TRP A 117 -6.81 4.48 11.52
N ARG A 118 -7.48 5.34 10.76
CA ARG A 118 -7.41 6.81 10.87
C ARG A 118 -7.75 7.28 12.28
N GLN A 119 -8.86 6.82 12.82
CA GLN A 119 -9.31 7.16 14.17
C GLN A 119 -8.30 6.73 15.25
N LYS A 120 -7.74 5.52 15.11
CA LYS A 120 -6.68 5.05 16.02
C LYS A 120 -5.45 5.95 15.95
N LYS A 121 -4.97 6.26 14.76
CA LYS A 121 -3.81 7.17 14.55
C LYS A 121 -4.05 8.54 15.17
N GLU A 122 -5.23 9.09 15.00
CA GLU A 122 -5.57 10.40 15.56
C GLU A 122 -5.61 10.37 17.10
N ARG A 123 -6.21 9.32 17.70
CA ARG A 123 -6.20 9.13 19.16
C ARG A 123 -4.76 9.03 19.69
N ASP A 124 -3.92 8.26 19.03
CA ASP A 124 -2.52 8.07 19.44
C ASP A 124 -1.71 9.38 19.31
N ARG A 125 -1.98 10.18 18.27
CA ARG A 125 -1.40 11.52 18.11
C ARG A 125 -1.79 12.46 19.23
N ARG A 126 -3.08 12.52 19.59
CA ARG A 126 -3.59 13.35 20.70
C ARG A 126 -2.95 12.96 22.03
N LYS A 127 -2.85 11.64 22.32
CA LYS A 127 -2.19 11.15 23.54
C LYS A 127 -0.72 11.56 23.60
N ARG A 128 0.02 11.45 22.49
CA ARG A 128 1.44 11.88 22.44
C ARG A 128 1.57 13.38 22.66
N ASN A 129 0.74 14.18 22.02
CA ASN A 129 0.79 15.65 22.18
C ASN A 129 0.45 16.06 23.62
N HIS A 130 -0.54 15.44 24.25
CA HIS A 130 -0.87 15.69 25.65
C HIS A 130 0.30 15.36 26.59
N ARG A 131 0.94 14.20 26.42
CA ARG A 131 2.11 13.81 27.20
C ARG A 131 3.28 14.78 27.01
N ALA A 132 3.56 15.19 25.78
CA ALA A 132 4.62 16.15 25.47
C ALA A 132 4.33 17.54 26.06
N GLY A 133 3.07 17.99 26.07
CA GLY A 133 2.64 19.22 26.71
C GLY A 133 2.81 19.18 28.24
N ALA A 134 2.41 18.08 28.87
CA ALA A 134 2.56 17.90 30.31
C ALA A 134 4.04 17.90 30.75
N ALA A 135 4.92 17.24 29.98
CA ALA A 135 6.36 17.23 30.26
C ALA A 135 6.97 18.64 30.19
N ARG A 136 6.59 19.44 29.21
CA ARG A 136 7.05 20.84 29.06
C ARG A 136 6.56 21.74 30.18
N SER A 137 5.37 21.52 30.70
CA SER A 137 4.80 22.29 31.81
C SER A 137 5.49 22.00 33.14
N SER A 138 6.02 20.79 33.35
CA SER A 138 6.75 20.39 34.54
C SER A 138 8.23 20.89 34.57
N GLU A 139 8.79 21.23 33.41
CA GLU A 139 10.15 21.75 33.26
C GLU A 139 10.25 23.30 33.25
N ALA A 140 9.14 24.02 33.39
CA ALA A 140 9.18 25.48 33.42
C ALA A 140 9.96 25.95 34.64
N PRO A 141 11.09 26.73 34.51
CA PRO A 141 11.90 27.17 35.64
C PRO A 141 11.09 28.11 36.51
N ALA A 142 11.10 27.83 37.81
CA ALA A 142 10.55 28.68 38.86
C ALA A 142 11.09 30.12 38.70
N GLY A 143 10.17 31.06 38.58
CA GLY A 143 10.41 32.42 38.18
C GLY A 143 11.59 33.11 38.89
N ARG A 144 12.41 33.74 38.11
CA ARG A 144 13.41 34.71 38.52
C ARG A 144 12.71 35.90 39.19
N ARG A 145 12.51 35.83 40.49
CA ARG A 145 12.09 37.01 41.29
C ARG A 145 13.12 38.13 41.05
N LYS A 146 12.76 39.15 40.31
CA LYS A 146 13.52 40.41 40.29
C LYS A 146 13.42 41.02 41.69
N ALA A 147 14.51 40.99 42.44
CA ALA A 147 14.69 41.85 43.62
C ALA A 147 14.66 43.29 43.13
N ARG A 148 13.67 44.06 43.55
CA ARG A 148 13.69 45.54 43.50
C ARG A 148 14.56 45.95 44.66
N ALA A 149 15.74 46.52 44.38
CA ALA A 149 16.49 47.33 45.34
C ALA A 149 15.86 48.72 45.43
N ALA A 150 15.70 49.19 46.66
CA ALA A 150 15.32 50.57 47.03
C ALA A 150 16.47 51.52 46.76
#